data_4dd798badc9f8b2b673aa4640c613231
#
_entry.id   4dd798badc9f8b2b673aa4640c613231
#
_cell.length_a   1.000
_cell.length_b   1.000
_cell.length_c   1.000
_cell.angle_alpha   90.00
_cell.angle_beta   90.00
_cell.angle_gamma   90.00
#
_symmetry.space_group_name_H-M   'P 1'
#
loop_
_entity.id
_entity.type
_entity.pdbx_description
1 polymer ?
#
loop_
_entity_poly.entity_id
_entity_poly.type
_entity_poly.pdbx_seq_one_letter_code
_entity_poly.pdbx_strand_id
1 'polypeptide(L)'
;MNSGTPARRSHLTASLAAILIVGAALALGLVWCQGIEHRYVHELAGDFSDAKLQGLALQRAAISEDDLLLLYGSSELVKEMPNKASEFFREYPTGFRVFAVGKPGTTALAVMQKLAAIGPELRGRKVAISLSPSSYFAEEVDPGYYAGNFSDLHATEVAFSTALSPGLRRDAARRMLEYPKTLDDNWLLQFVLARVAGDTPLDRALYVAILPLGKLQALIARAQDHFAAAGHIVDSRLREDAVLQPGRKKLNWDDIFKRAEVIAKTMRSTAKKSPAPALVKRPRGSRDKVFLQTLERADEWSDFELALRALQELGARPLILSMPVHGPELEAMGVSAGARHAYLARLRDLTARYRVPLVYYGQGEEDPNFFYDSLDHLGAKGWIYYNQTLDDFFHDRLTLP
;
A
#
# COMPACT_ATOMS: atom_id res chain seq x y z
N MET A 1 42.27 4.99 59.95
CA MET A 1 41.72 3.87 59.17
C MET A 1 40.50 4.41 58.42
N ASN A 2 40.71 4.74 57.17
CA ASN A 2 39.65 5.26 56.26
C ASN A 2 39.40 4.16 55.21
N SER A 3 38.38 3.38 55.41
CA SER A 3 37.93 2.42 54.43
C SER A 3 36.80 3.01 53.61
N GLY A 4 37.14 3.40 52.50
CA GLY A 4 36.60 3.72 51.28
C GLY A 4 35.22 3.32 50.91
N THR A 5 34.50 4.19 50.30
CA THR A 5 33.36 3.94 49.42
C THR A 5 33.67 4.46 48.01
N PRO A 6 34.62 3.87 47.25
CA PRO A 6 34.80 4.21 45.84
C PRO A 6 34.01 3.30 44.87
N ALA A 7 33.65 2.08 45.30
CA ALA A 7 33.08 1.08 44.38
C ALA A 7 31.70 1.47 43.75
N ARG A 8 30.81 2.07 44.52
CA ARG A 8 29.45 2.41 44.03
C ARG A 8 29.44 3.49 42.93
N ARG A 9 30.36 4.47 43.01
CA ARG A 9 30.48 5.54 42.00
C ARG A 9 31.10 5.05 40.70
N SER A 10 31.99 4.09 40.74
CA SER A 10 32.62 3.49 39.54
C SER A 10 31.65 2.67 38.70
N HIS A 11 30.72 1.94 39.33
CA HIS A 11 29.69 1.16 38.60
C HIS A 11 28.69 2.08 37.88
N LEU A 12 28.26 3.18 38.50
CA LEU A 12 27.35 4.13 37.87
C LEU A 12 28.01 4.82 36.67
N THR A 13 29.26 5.26 36.81
CA THR A 13 30.00 5.88 35.69
C THR A 13 30.26 4.89 34.57
N ALA A 14 30.61 3.64 34.88
CA ALA A 14 30.77 2.58 33.87
C ALA A 14 29.44 2.28 33.14
N SER A 15 28.32 2.19 33.88
CA SER A 15 26.99 1.97 33.28
C SER A 15 26.56 3.13 32.38
N LEU A 16 26.77 4.38 32.82
CA LEU A 16 26.48 5.56 31.99
C LEU A 16 27.34 5.59 30.72
N ALA A 17 28.65 5.31 30.85
CA ALA A 17 29.53 5.21 29.69
C ALA A 17 29.11 4.13 28.72
N ALA A 18 28.71 2.93 29.21
CA ALA A 18 28.20 1.86 28.37
C ALA A 18 26.92 2.25 27.62
N ILE A 19 25.96 2.91 28.31
CA ILE A 19 24.73 3.41 27.69
C ILE A 19 25.04 4.44 26.59
N LEU A 20 25.97 5.36 26.85
CA LEU A 20 26.37 6.38 25.88
C LEU A 20 27.06 5.73 24.65
N ILE A 21 27.94 4.76 24.86
CA ILE A 21 28.62 4.05 23.77
C ILE A 21 27.60 3.27 22.91
N VAL A 22 26.72 2.51 23.56
CA VAL A 22 25.66 1.77 22.84
C VAL A 22 24.72 2.72 22.11
N GLY A 23 24.30 3.81 22.75
CA GLY A 23 23.46 4.84 22.12
C GLY A 23 24.13 5.48 20.90
N ALA A 24 25.42 5.82 21.02
CA ALA A 24 26.19 6.37 19.90
C ALA A 24 26.34 5.33 18.75
N ALA A 25 26.63 4.08 19.07
CA ALA A 25 26.75 3.03 18.06
C ALA A 25 25.42 2.78 17.33
N LEU A 26 24.30 2.78 18.05
CA LEU A 26 22.96 2.68 17.46
C LEU A 26 22.64 3.88 16.57
N ALA A 27 22.92 5.09 17.02
CA ALA A 27 22.69 6.31 16.24
C ALA A 27 23.53 6.31 14.94
N LEU A 28 24.81 5.95 15.02
CA LEU A 28 25.68 5.82 13.83
C LEU A 28 25.18 4.71 12.89
N GLY A 29 24.73 3.57 13.45
CA GLY A 29 24.12 2.49 12.69
C GLY A 29 22.86 2.94 11.94
N LEU A 30 21.99 3.70 12.59
CA LEU A 30 20.78 4.23 11.95
C LEU A 30 21.09 5.24 10.84
N VAL A 31 22.07 6.13 11.05
CA VAL A 31 22.50 7.06 9.99
C VAL A 31 23.06 6.30 8.79
N TRP A 32 23.84 5.24 9.03
CA TRP A 32 24.35 4.38 7.98
C TRP A 32 23.21 3.66 7.23
N CYS A 33 22.22 3.09 7.95
CA CYS A 33 21.05 2.47 7.33
C CYS A 33 20.29 3.45 6.43
N GLN A 34 19.99 4.64 6.93
CA GLN A 34 19.32 5.69 6.15
C GLN A 34 20.12 6.07 4.89
N GLY A 35 21.45 6.17 5.00
CA GLY A 35 22.32 6.42 3.84
C GLY A 35 22.23 5.34 2.78
N ILE A 36 22.16 4.07 3.18
CA ILE A 36 21.97 2.93 2.27
C ILE A 36 20.57 2.94 1.66
N GLU A 37 19.53 3.16 2.46
CA GLU A 37 18.14 3.21 2.01
C GLU A 37 17.96 4.25 0.90
N HIS A 38 18.41 5.49 1.10
CA HIS A 38 18.35 6.54 0.07
C HIS A 38 19.20 6.22 -1.16
N ARG A 39 20.36 5.59 -0.98
CA ARG A 39 21.23 5.23 -2.10
C ARG A 39 20.61 4.20 -3.04
N TYR A 40 19.88 3.22 -2.48
CA TYR A 40 19.37 2.07 -3.23
C TYR A 40 17.86 2.08 -3.45
N VAL A 41 17.13 3.11 -2.98
CA VAL A 41 15.67 3.16 -3.06
C VAL A 41 15.13 3.06 -4.49
N HIS A 42 15.82 3.63 -5.47
CA HIS A 42 15.42 3.55 -6.88
C HIS A 42 15.55 2.13 -7.44
N GLU A 43 16.56 1.38 -7.01
CA GLU A 43 16.76 -0.01 -7.45
C GLU A 43 15.70 -0.93 -6.84
N LEU A 44 15.26 -0.62 -5.62
CA LEU A 44 14.19 -1.33 -4.92
C LEU A 44 12.78 -1.01 -5.44
N ALA A 45 12.62 -0.12 -6.43
CA ALA A 45 11.31 0.30 -6.92
C ALA A 45 10.42 -0.89 -7.33
N GLY A 46 10.99 -1.90 -7.98
CA GLY A 46 10.30 -3.13 -8.39
C GLY A 46 10.39 -4.29 -7.42
N ASP A 47 11.06 -4.14 -6.27
CA ASP A 47 11.22 -5.20 -5.26
C ASP A 47 9.94 -5.42 -4.46
N PHE A 48 9.70 -6.66 -4.02
CA PHE A 48 8.51 -7.07 -3.26
C PHE A 48 8.87 -7.78 -1.95
N SER A 49 9.94 -7.34 -1.30
CA SER A 49 10.37 -7.86 0.00
C SER A 49 9.50 -7.36 1.15
N ASP A 50 9.44 -8.12 2.23
CA ASP A 50 8.73 -7.71 3.46
C ASP A 50 9.33 -6.43 4.06
N ALA A 51 10.64 -6.21 3.95
CA ALA A 51 11.31 -4.98 4.38
C ALA A 51 10.72 -3.73 3.71
N LYS A 52 10.29 -3.84 2.46
CA LYS A 52 9.62 -2.75 1.72
C LYS A 52 8.11 -2.69 1.98
N LEU A 53 7.44 -3.85 1.96
CA LEU A 53 5.97 -3.92 1.94
C LEU A 53 5.33 -3.79 3.32
N GLN A 54 5.99 -4.34 4.35
CA GLN A 54 5.56 -4.29 5.75
C GLN A 54 6.37 -3.31 6.60
N GLY A 55 7.53 -2.88 6.09
CA GLY A 55 8.36 -1.84 6.68
C GLY A 55 7.93 -0.43 6.29
N LEU A 56 8.51 0.55 6.96
CA LEU A 56 8.24 1.98 6.77
C LEU A 56 9.45 2.73 6.21
N ALA A 57 10.67 2.32 6.56
CA ALA A 57 11.91 2.99 6.20
C ALA A 57 12.05 3.18 4.67
N LEU A 58 11.86 2.12 3.89
CA LEU A 58 11.95 2.18 2.43
C LEU A 58 10.81 2.98 1.79
N GLN A 59 9.60 2.98 2.37
CA GLN A 59 8.50 3.80 1.88
C GLN A 59 8.77 5.30 2.15
N ARG A 60 9.35 5.64 3.31
CA ARG A 60 9.78 7.01 3.62
C ARG A 60 10.95 7.46 2.74
N ALA A 61 11.93 6.61 2.52
CA ALA A 61 13.00 6.91 1.57
C ALA A 61 12.42 7.20 0.18
N ALA A 62 11.50 6.37 -0.31
CA ALA A 62 10.89 6.55 -1.61
C ALA A 62 10.05 7.83 -1.73
N ILE A 63 9.25 8.18 -0.71
CA ILE A 63 8.41 9.39 -0.76
C ILE A 63 9.23 10.68 -0.66
N SER A 64 10.46 10.62 -0.16
CA SER A 64 11.36 11.76 -0.12
C SER A 64 11.99 12.10 -1.47
N GLU A 65 12.06 11.12 -2.38
CA GLU A 65 12.58 11.32 -3.73
C GLU A 65 11.54 11.98 -4.63
N ASP A 66 11.97 12.96 -5.44
CA ASP A 66 11.07 13.72 -6.31
C ASP A 66 10.74 12.96 -7.61
N ASP A 67 11.50 11.93 -7.96
CA ASP A 67 11.36 11.11 -9.15
C ASP A 67 10.86 9.67 -8.86
N LEU A 68 10.33 9.44 -7.67
CA LEU A 68 9.63 8.19 -7.33
C LEU A 68 8.14 8.45 -7.11
N LEU A 69 7.30 7.63 -7.74
CA LEU A 69 5.86 7.60 -7.53
C LEU A 69 5.49 6.31 -6.79
N LEU A 70 5.00 6.43 -5.57
CA LEU A 70 4.50 5.28 -4.83
C LEU A 70 3.16 4.84 -5.43
N LEU A 71 3.09 3.56 -5.81
CA LEU A 71 1.87 2.91 -6.30
C LEU A 71 1.48 1.81 -5.30
N TYR A 72 0.42 2.07 -4.55
CA TYR A 72 -0.18 1.09 -3.65
C TYR A 72 -1.16 0.20 -4.41
N GLY A 73 -1.16 -1.09 -4.11
CA GLY A 73 -2.04 -2.05 -4.77
C GLY A 73 -1.94 -3.44 -4.13
N SER A 74 -2.36 -4.46 -4.85
CA SER A 74 -2.46 -5.83 -4.37
C SER A 74 -1.68 -6.80 -5.28
N SER A 75 -2.30 -7.93 -5.63
CA SER A 75 -1.68 -9.00 -6.44
C SER A 75 -1.28 -8.58 -7.84
N GLU A 76 -1.91 -7.57 -8.42
CA GLU A 76 -1.58 -7.04 -9.73
C GLU A 76 -0.17 -6.48 -9.79
N LEU A 77 0.33 -5.92 -8.69
CA LEU A 77 1.69 -5.36 -8.64
C LEU A 77 2.76 -6.44 -8.65
N VAL A 78 2.46 -7.62 -8.09
CA VAL A 78 3.43 -8.71 -7.90
C VAL A 78 3.48 -9.67 -9.10
N LYS A 79 2.34 -9.87 -9.77
CA LYS A 79 2.27 -10.80 -10.91
C LYS A 79 3.26 -10.44 -12.00
N GLU A 80 3.99 -11.42 -12.47
CA GLU A 80 4.88 -11.29 -13.61
C GLU A 80 4.06 -11.04 -14.88
N MET A 81 4.14 -9.80 -15.38
CA MET A 81 3.35 -9.36 -16.52
C MET A 81 4.15 -8.35 -17.35
N PRO A 82 4.21 -8.51 -18.67
CA PRO A 82 4.77 -7.49 -19.53
C PRO A 82 4.11 -6.13 -19.32
N ASN A 83 4.92 -5.08 -19.35
CA ASN A 83 4.48 -3.70 -19.14
C ASN A 83 4.02 -3.35 -17.71
N LYS A 84 4.24 -4.21 -16.70
CA LYS A 84 4.00 -3.86 -15.30
C LYS A 84 4.68 -2.54 -14.95
N ALA A 85 4.01 -1.64 -14.25
CA ALA A 85 4.45 -0.26 -14.08
C ALA A 85 5.89 -0.11 -13.57
N SER A 86 6.30 -0.89 -12.55
CA SER A 86 7.65 -0.83 -11.99
C SER A 86 8.74 -1.17 -12.99
N GLU A 87 8.47 -2.05 -13.94
CA GLU A 87 9.42 -2.45 -14.99
C GLU A 87 9.31 -1.57 -16.22
N PHE A 88 8.09 -1.17 -16.57
CA PHE A 88 7.85 -0.31 -17.73
C PHE A 88 8.64 1.01 -17.64
N PHE A 89 8.54 1.73 -16.52
CA PHE A 89 9.26 3.00 -16.37
C PHE A 89 10.76 2.84 -16.14
N ARG A 90 11.25 1.63 -15.87
CA ARG A 90 12.67 1.30 -15.93
C ARG A 90 13.14 1.15 -17.37
N GLU A 91 12.35 0.50 -18.22
CA GLU A 91 12.66 0.25 -19.63
C GLU A 91 12.39 1.51 -20.51
N TYR A 92 11.32 2.23 -20.21
CA TYR A 92 10.87 3.44 -20.91
C TYR A 92 10.88 4.66 -19.97
N PRO A 93 12.04 5.19 -19.58
CA PRO A 93 12.13 6.25 -18.61
C PRO A 93 11.53 7.55 -19.11
N THR A 94 10.57 8.11 -18.37
CA THR A 94 9.90 9.40 -18.65
C THR A 94 10.22 10.49 -17.64
N GLY A 95 11.16 10.23 -16.72
CA GLY A 95 11.58 11.18 -15.70
C GLY A 95 11.16 10.76 -14.29
N PHE A 96 10.58 9.56 -14.12
CA PHE A 96 10.27 8.98 -12.82
C PHE A 96 10.26 7.45 -12.89
N ARG A 97 10.22 6.83 -11.72
CA ARG A 97 10.01 5.39 -11.55
C ARG A 97 8.82 5.14 -10.63
N VAL A 98 8.19 3.99 -10.80
CA VAL A 98 7.10 3.53 -9.94
C VAL A 98 7.67 2.66 -8.82
N PHE A 99 7.49 3.12 -7.58
CA PHE A 99 7.81 2.36 -6.37
C PHE A 99 6.56 1.58 -5.93
N ALA A 100 6.50 0.31 -6.32
CA ALA A 100 5.34 -0.53 -6.07
C ALA A 100 5.28 -0.99 -4.61
N VAL A 101 4.13 -0.80 -3.95
CA VAL A 101 3.89 -1.16 -2.54
C VAL A 101 2.61 -1.97 -2.44
N GLY A 102 2.73 -3.27 -2.35
CA GLY A 102 1.57 -4.17 -2.22
C GLY A 102 1.96 -5.62 -2.39
N LYS A 103 1.16 -6.51 -1.85
CA LYS A 103 1.26 -7.96 -2.02
C LYS A 103 -0.14 -8.58 -2.13
N PRO A 104 -0.26 -9.84 -2.58
CA PRO A 104 -1.55 -10.46 -2.75
C PRO A 104 -2.44 -10.32 -1.52
N GLY A 105 -3.70 -9.95 -1.72
CA GLY A 105 -4.67 -9.76 -0.64
C GLY A 105 -4.49 -8.44 0.15
N THR A 106 -3.74 -7.46 -0.37
CA THR A 106 -3.70 -6.13 0.28
C THR A 106 -5.09 -5.52 0.31
N THR A 107 -5.57 -5.19 1.52
CA THR A 107 -6.87 -4.57 1.79
C THR A 107 -6.75 -3.05 1.88
N ALA A 108 -7.85 -2.32 1.74
CA ALA A 108 -7.86 -0.87 1.88
C ALA A 108 -7.43 -0.42 3.30
N LEU A 109 -7.77 -1.21 4.34
CA LEU A 109 -7.29 -0.95 5.71
C LEU A 109 -5.76 -1.03 5.82
N ALA A 110 -5.13 -2.02 5.18
CA ALA A 110 -3.68 -2.14 5.16
C ALA A 110 -3.01 -0.98 4.39
N VAL A 111 -3.62 -0.54 3.27
CA VAL A 111 -3.17 0.65 2.54
C VAL A 111 -3.28 1.90 3.40
N MET A 112 -4.41 2.09 4.10
CA MET A 112 -4.61 3.20 5.03
C MET A 112 -3.52 3.24 6.11
N GLN A 113 -3.20 2.09 6.72
CA GLN A 113 -2.16 1.99 7.75
C GLN A 113 -0.77 2.39 7.20
N LYS A 114 -0.41 1.93 6.00
CA LYS A 114 0.86 2.28 5.34
C LYS A 114 0.95 3.79 5.09
N LEU A 115 -0.08 4.38 4.50
CA LEU A 115 -0.14 5.82 4.24
C LEU A 115 -0.09 6.64 5.53
N ALA A 116 -0.87 6.25 6.52
CA ALA A 116 -0.93 6.92 7.81
C ALA A 116 0.39 6.84 8.59
N ALA A 117 1.14 5.74 8.44
CA ALA A 117 2.45 5.54 9.05
C ALA A 117 3.54 6.45 8.43
N ILE A 118 3.49 6.73 7.14
CA ILE A 118 4.35 7.74 6.52
C ILE A 118 4.10 9.10 7.17
N GLY A 119 2.83 9.45 7.36
CA GLY A 119 2.45 10.64 8.11
C GLY A 119 2.68 11.94 7.35
N PRO A 120 3.21 13.01 8.01
CA PRO A 120 3.32 14.35 7.44
C PRO A 120 4.19 14.45 6.17
N GLU A 121 5.06 13.48 5.93
CA GLU A 121 5.94 13.41 4.75
C GLU A 121 5.14 13.26 3.45
N LEU A 122 3.88 12.80 3.53
CA LEU A 122 2.95 12.74 2.40
C LEU A 122 2.47 14.12 1.91
N ARG A 123 2.65 15.18 2.70
CA ARG A 123 2.11 16.49 2.34
C ARG A 123 2.64 17.00 0.99
N GLY A 124 1.71 17.22 0.06
CA GLY A 124 2.00 17.67 -1.30
C GLY A 124 2.59 16.59 -2.21
N ARG A 125 2.87 15.38 -1.70
CA ARG A 125 3.44 14.28 -2.47
C ARG A 125 2.37 13.56 -3.28
N LYS A 126 2.70 13.16 -4.49
CA LYS A 126 1.86 12.33 -5.35
C LYS A 126 1.95 10.88 -4.92
N VAL A 127 0.81 10.23 -4.81
CA VAL A 127 0.70 8.78 -4.59
C VAL A 127 -0.43 8.22 -5.45
N ALA A 128 -0.27 7.01 -5.95
CA ALA A 128 -1.31 6.32 -6.70
C ALA A 128 -1.79 5.08 -5.92
N ILE A 129 -3.08 4.79 -6.00
CA ILE A 129 -3.67 3.59 -5.39
C ILE A 129 -4.42 2.84 -6.47
N SER A 130 -4.03 1.60 -6.70
CA SER A 130 -4.72 0.65 -7.57
C SER A 130 -5.74 -0.13 -6.76
N LEU A 131 -7.00 -0.10 -7.18
CA LEU A 131 -8.10 -0.82 -6.55
C LEU A 131 -8.51 -2.02 -7.38
N SER A 132 -8.61 -3.16 -6.71
CA SER A 132 -9.18 -4.39 -7.26
C SER A 132 -10.69 -4.41 -6.98
N PRO A 133 -11.57 -4.36 -8.00
CA PRO A 133 -13.00 -4.40 -7.80
C PRO A 133 -13.48 -5.63 -7.04
N SER A 134 -12.82 -6.78 -7.22
CA SER A 134 -13.21 -8.03 -6.56
C SER A 134 -13.16 -7.96 -5.03
N SER A 135 -12.32 -7.08 -4.46
CA SER A 135 -12.28 -6.86 -3.01
C SER A 135 -13.61 -6.33 -2.44
N TYR A 136 -14.45 -5.73 -3.28
CA TYR A 136 -15.76 -5.19 -2.90
C TYR A 136 -16.92 -6.17 -3.15
N PHE A 137 -16.64 -7.38 -3.65
CA PHE A 137 -17.66 -8.37 -4.00
C PHE A 137 -17.85 -9.43 -2.89
N ALA A 138 -17.33 -9.17 -1.72
CA ALA A 138 -17.57 -9.90 -0.48
C ALA A 138 -18.06 -8.93 0.61
N GLU A 139 -18.93 -9.38 1.51
CA GLU A 139 -19.43 -8.54 2.61
C GLU A 139 -18.29 -8.24 3.60
N GLU A 140 -17.54 -9.27 3.98
CA GLU A 140 -16.44 -9.17 4.95
C GLU A 140 -15.09 -9.27 4.24
N VAL A 141 -14.12 -8.53 4.74
CA VAL A 141 -12.71 -8.69 4.34
C VAL A 141 -12.19 -10.01 4.90
N ASP A 142 -11.51 -10.80 4.05
CA ASP A 142 -10.87 -12.05 4.50
C ASP A 142 -9.82 -11.74 5.58
N PRO A 143 -9.99 -12.26 6.82
CA PRO A 143 -9.03 -12.02 7.90
C PRO A 143 -7.61 -12.49 7.58
N GLY A 144 -7.45 -13.52 6.73
CA GLY A 144 -6.14 -14.01 6.29
C GLY A 144 -5.44 -13.02 5.37
N TYR A 145 -6.19 -12.33 4.50
CA TYR A 145 -5.64 -11.27 3.66
C TYR A 145 -5.18 -10.08 4.49
N TYR A 146 -6.00 -9.66 5.45
CA TYR A 146 -5.57 -8.58 6.34
C TYR A 146 -4.36 -8.99 7.18
N ALA A 147 -4.37 -10.16 7.83
CA ALA A 147 -3.26 -10.66 8.64
C ALA A 147 -1.95 -10.78 7.83
N GLY A 148 -2.05 -11.28 6.59
CA GLY A 148 -0.89 -11.39 5.69
C GLY A 148 -0.29 -10.05 5.26
N ASN A 149 -1.02 -8.95 5.40
CA ASN A 149 -0.61 -7.58 5.03
C ASN A 149 -0.44 -6.65 6.24
N PHE A 150 -0.79 -7.11 7.42
CA PHE A 150 -0.69 -6.34 8.65
C PHE A 150 0.77 -6.07 9.05
N SER A 151 1.00 -4.92 9.66
CA SER A 151 2.29 -4.54 10.23
C SER A 151 2.07 -3.86 11.57
N ASP A 152 2.65 -4.42 12.64
CA ASP A 152 2.65 -3.81 13.99
C ASP A 152 3.21 -2.40 13.98
N LEU A 153 4.27 -2.17 13.18
CA LEU A 153 4.87 -0.85 13.04
C LEU A 153 3.88 0.16 12.48
N HIS A 154 3.20 -0.18 11.37
CA HIS A 154 2.23 0.74 10.76
C HIS A 154 1.04 0.99 11.71
N ALA A 155 0.51 -0.03 12.36
CA ALA A 155 -0.59 0.12 13.32
C ALA A 155 -0.18 0.95 14.54
N THR A 156 1.05 0.79 15.03
CA THR A 156 1.63 1.60 16.11
C THR A 156 1.76 3.06 15.69
N GLU A 157 2.24 3.34 14.48
CA GLU A 157 2.33 4.69 13.92
C GLU A 157 0.96 5.37 13.82
N VAL A 158 -0.07 4.64 13.39
CA VAL A 158 -1.46 5.13 13.39
C VAL A 158 -1.92 5.47 14.80
N ALA A 159 -1.71 4.58 15.77
CA ALA A 159 -2.19 4.74 17.14
C ALA A 159 -1.55 5.97 17.84
N PHE A 160 -0.29 6.26 17.55
CA PHE A 160 0.45 7.38 18.13
C PHE A 160 0.58 8.59 17.21
N SER A 161 -0.08 8.60 16.05
CA SER A 161 -0.01 9.71 15.11
C SER A 161 -0.54 11.01 15.73
N THR A 162 0.22 12.07 15.56
CA THR A 162 -0.20 13.45 15.89
C THR A 162 -0.68 14.21 14.65
N ALA A 163 -0.48 13.64 13.48
CA ALA A 163 -0.89 14.21 12.19
C ALA A 163 -2.34 13.83 11.80
N LEU A 164 -2.86 12.75 12.39
CA LEU A 164 -4.23 12.31 12.18
C LEU A 164 -5.15 12.85 13.28
N SER A 165 -6.37 13.20 12.89
CA SER A 165 -7.40 13.62 13.84
C SER A 165 -7.73 12.51 14.85
N PRO A 166 -8.15 12.85 16.08
CA PRO A 166 -8.60 11.86 17.06
C PRO A 166 -9.74 10.97 16.54
N GLY A 167 -10.64 11.54 15.72
CA GLY A 167 -11.75 10.80 15.10
C GLY A 167 -11.25 9.72 14.14
N LEU A 168 -10.36 10.07 13.22
CA LEU A 168 -9.81 9.09 12.28
C LEU A 168 -9.02 7.98 12.98
N ARG A 169 -8.19 8.34 13.98
CA ARG A 169 -7.46 7.34 14.78
C ARG A 169 -8.39 6.37 15.51
N ARG A 170 -9.49 6.90 16.07
CA ARG A 170 -10.52 6.09 16.75
C ARG A 170 -11.16 5.10 15.80
N ASP A 171 -11.61 5.56 14.65
CA ASP A 171 -12.29 4.73 13.66
C ASP A 171 -11.34 3.65 13.13
N ALA A 172 -10.10 4.01 12.82
CA ALA A 172 -9.05 3.06 12.42
C ALA A 172 -8.74 2.03 13.54
N ALA A 173 -8.64 2.49 14.80
CA ALA A 173 -8.39 1.58 15.93
C ALA A 173 -9.54 0.60 16.12
N ARG A 174 -10.80 1.03 16.01
CA ARG A 174 -11.97 0.14 16.08
C ARG A 174 -11.90 -0.94 15.01
N ARG A 175 -11.61 -0.52 13.77
CA ARG A 175 -11.53 -1.44 12.65
C ARG A 175 -10.39 -2.46 12.81
N MET A 176 -9.21 -2.03 13.27
CA MET A 176 -8.08 -2.94 13.56
C MET A 176 -8.42 -3.97 14.66
N LEU A 177 -9.18 -3.58 15.67
CA LEU A 177 -9.59 -4.47 16.77
C LEU A 177 -10.58 -5.58 16.33
N GLU A 178 -11.21 -5.44 15.17
CA GLU A 178 -12.06 -6.50 14.60
C GLU A 178 -11.24 -7.71 14.10
N TYR A 179 -9.91 -7.57 14.03
CA TYR A 179 -8.96 -8.62 13.65
C TYR A 179 -8.05 -9.02 14.83
N PRO A 180 -8.60 -9.57 15.93
CA PRO A 180 -7.83 -9.79 17.17
C PRO A 180 -6.61 -10.68 16.98
N LYS A 181 -6.67 -11.68 16.06
CA LYS A 181 -5.55 -12.59 15.77
C LYS A 181 -4.31 -11.89 15.24
N THR A 182 -4.44 -10.71 14.64
CA THR A 182 -3.28 -9.92 14.17
C THR A 182 -2.57 -9.20 15.31
N LEU A 183 -3.18 -9.14 16.50
CA LEU A 183 -2.72 -8.40 17.67
C LEU A 183 -2.28 -9.32 18.81
N ASP A 184 -2.47 -10.66 18.68
CA ASP A 184 -2.25 -11.63 19.75
C ASP A 184 -0.82 -11.58 20.33
N ASP A 185 0.18 -11.32 19.50
CA ASP A 185 1.59 -11.26 19.91
C ASP A 185 2.01 -9.86 20.44
N ASN A 186 1.13 -8.85 20.36
CA ASN A 186 1.43 -7.46 20.75
C ASN A 186 0.38 -6.87 21.69
N TRP A 187 0.36 -7.36 22.93
CA TRP A 187 -0.58 -6.91 23.96
C TRP A 187 -0.57 -5.39 24.19
N LEU A 188 0.60 -4.74 24.06
CA LEU A 188 0.70 -3.30 24.27
C LEU A 188 -0.01 -2.54 23.15
N LEU A 189 0.19 -2.92 21.89
CA LEU A 189 -0.53 -2.34 20.76
C LEU A 189 -2.04 -2.58 20.90
N GLN A 190 -2.46 -3.80 21.24
CA GLN A 190 -3.86 -4.12 21.47
C GLN A 190 -4.47 -3.25 22.56
N PHE A 191 -3.76 -3.09 23.70
CA PHE A 191 -4.18 -2.22 24.79
C PHE A 191 -4.32 -0.77 24.33
N VAL A 192 -3.33 -0.23 23.60
CA VAL A 192 -3.34 1.14 23.09
C VAL A 192 -4.51 1.35 22.13
N LEU A 193 -4.68 0.46 21.16
CA LEU A 193 -5.81 0.54 20.20
C LEU A 193 -7.16 0.53 20.92
N ALA A 194 -7.33 -0.31 21.95
CA ALA A 194 -8.55 -0.34 22.75
C ALA A 194 -8.80 1.00 23.48
N ARG A 195 -7.77 1.67 23.97
CA ARG A 195 -7.90 3.00 24.61
C ARG A 195 -8.21 4.10 23.58
N VAL A 196 -7.60 4.04 22.40
CA VAL A 196 -7.89 4.97 21.30
C VAL A 196 -9.32 4.79 20.80
N ALA A 197 -9.79 3.54 20.67
CA ALA A 197 -11.15 3.20 20.21
C ALA A 197 -12.26 3.59 21.20
N GLY A 198 -11.98 3.51 22.52
CA GLY A 198 -12.98 3.74 23.59
C GLY A 198 -13.36 5.21 23.76
N ASP A 199 -12.40 6.11 23.74
CA ASP A 199 -12.59 7.58 23.85
C ASP A 199 -13.31 8.08 25.11
N THR A 200 -13.35 7.28 26.17
CA THR A 200 -13.84 7.73 27.49
C THR A 200 -12.76 8.57 28.21
N PRO A 201 -13.12 9.37 29.24
CA PRO A 201 -12.13 10.05 30.06
C PRO A 201 -11.09 9.09 30.68
N LEU A 202 -11.53 7.88 31.09
CA LEU A 202 -10.64 6.83 31.60
C LEU A 202 -9.70 6.31 30.50
N ASP A 203 -10.22 6.06 29.29
CA ASP A 203 -9.41 5.62 28.17
C ASP A 203 -8.33 6.62 27.82
N ARG A 204 -8.67 7.93 27.80
CA ARG A 204 -7.71 9.01 27.56
C ARG A 204 -6.64 9.07 28.66
N ALA A 205 -7.01 8.92 29.93
CA ALA A 205 -6.07 8.89 31.03
C ALA A 205 -5.10 7.70 30.94
N LEU A 206 -5.62 6.50 30.65
CA LEU A 206 -4.82 5.29 30.46
C LEU A 206 -3.93 5.39 29.20
N TYR A 207 -4.42 5.96 28.09
CA TYR A 207 -3.61 6.23 26.91
C TYR A 207 -2.43 7.14 27.22
N VAL A 208 -2.66 8.24 27.96
CA VAL A 208 -1.60 9.16 28.36
C VAL A 208 -0.59 8.48 29.28
N ALA A 209 -1.06 7.66 30.23
CA ALA A 209 -0.19 6.93 31.14
C ALA A 209 0.74 5.93 30.42
N ILE A 210 0.24 5.25 29.38
CA ILE A 210 1.01 4.25 28.60
C ILE A 210 1.85 4.88 27.46
N LEU A 211 1.60 6.15 27.14
CA LEU A 211 2.25 6.84 26.00
C LEU A 211 3.79 6.77 25.99
N PRO A 212 4.51 6.94 27.12
CA PRO A 212 5.97 6.84 27.11
C PRO A 212 6.46 5.45 26.70
N LEU A 213 5.80 4.37 27.19
CA LEU A 213 6.18 3.01 26.85
C LEU A 213 5.86 2.70 25.39
N GLY A 214 4.69 3.11 24.89
CA GLY A 214 4.31 2.94 23.51
C GLY A 214 5.22 3.69 22.54
N LYS A 215 5.63 4.91 22.88
CA LYS A 215 6.61 5.66 22.07
C LYS A 215 8.01 5.01 22.07
N LEU A 216 8.43 4.42 23.19
CA LEU A 216 9.67 3.67 23.24
C LEU A 216 9.60 2.43 22.36
N GLN A 217 8.50 1.69 22.41
CA GLN A 217 8.28 0.55 21.51
C GLN A 217 8.29 0.98 20.04
N ALA A 218 7.62 2.08 19.68
CA ALA A 218 7.63 2.63 18.34
C ALA A 218 9.04 3.00 17.87
N LEU A 219 9.85 3.61 18.75
CA LEU A 219 11.24 3.94 18.44
C LEU A 219 12.08 2.69 18.16
N ILE A 220 11.93 1.65 18.98
CA ILE A 220 12.62 0.37 18.79
C ILE A 220 12.18 -0.28 17.48
N ALA A 221 10.89 -0.33 17.21
CA ALA A 221 10.34 -0.91 15.99
C ALA A 221 10.83 -0.18 14.72
N ARG A 222 10.90 1.16 14.75
CA ARG A 222 11.50 1.95 13.66
C ARG A 222 12.99 1.63 13.46
N ALA A 223 13.76 1.52 14.55
CA ALA A 223 15.17 1.17 14.45
C ALA A 223 15.34 -0.25 13.84
N GLN A 224 14.54 -1.21 14.28
CA GLN A 224 14.53 -2.55 13.72
C GLN A 224 14.18 -2.56 12.22
N ASP A 225 13.22 -1.72 11.81
CA ASP A 225 12.80 -1.57 10.42
C ASP A 225 13.93 -1.03 9.54
N HIS A 226 14.67 0.01 9.99
CA HIS A 226 15.86 0.49 9.29
C HIS A 226 16.93 -0.59 9.16
N PHE A 227 17.20 -1.36 10.23
CA PHE A 227 18.17 -2.44 10.16
C PHE A 227 17.70 -3.58 9.24
N ALA A 228 16.40 -3.91 9.23
CA ALA A 228 15.85 -4.92 8.34
C ALA A 228 15.92 -4.46 6.87
N ALA A 229 15.63 -3.20 6.58
CA ALA A 229 15.75 -2.61 5.25
C ALA A 229 17.19 -2.63 4.75
N ALA A 230 18.14 -2.17 5.59
CA ALA A 230 19.58 -2.20 5.25
C ALA A 230 20.11 -3.64 5.07
N GLY A 231 19.69 -4.58 5.94
CA GLY A 231 20.02 -5.99 5.81
C GLY A 231 19.53 -6.58 4.48
N HIS A 232 18.27 -6.31 4.11
CA HIS A 232 17.70 -6.73 2.83
C HIS A 232 18.51 -6.18 1.63
N ILE A 233 18.87 -4.89 1.67
CA ILE A 233 19.68 -4.25 0.62
C ILE A 233 21.04 -4.96 0.47
N VAL A 234 21.72 -5.20 1.58
CA VAL A 234 23.03 -5.85 1.58
C VAL A 234 22.94 -7.30 1.06
N ASP A 235 21.93 -8.06 1.52
CA ASP A 235 21.74 -9.47 1.14
C ASP A 235 21.33 -9.63 -0.32
N SER A 236 20.53 -8.71 -0.85
CA SER A 236 20.08 -8.70 -2.25
C SER A 236 21.21 -8.42 -3.23
N ARG A 237 22.39 -8.03 -2.75
CA ARG A 237 23.54 -7.63 -3.57
C ARG A 237 23.10 -6.70 -4.72
N LEU A 238 22.25 -5.74 -4.38
CA LEU A 238 21.81 -4.75 -5.33
C LEU A 238 23.06 -4.13 -5.95
N ARG A 239 23.28 -4.39 -7.24
CA ARG A 239 24.40 -3.85 -7.97
C ARG A 239 24.26 -2.33 -7.97
N GLU A 240 25.39 -1.65 -7.75
CA GLU A 240 25.53 -0.22 -8.06
C GLU A 240 25.42 0.03 -9.58
N ASP A 241 24.49 -0.64 -10.25
CA ASP A 241 24.21 -0.33 -11.63
C ASP A 241 23.72 1.10 -11.64
N ALA A 242 24.56 1.94 -12.19
CA ALA A 242 24.47 3.38 -12.28
C ALA A 242 23.05 3.87 -11.98
N VAL A 243 22.90 4.77 -11.03
CA VAL A 243 21.70 5.59 -10.87
C VAL A 243 21.34 6.05 -12.28
N LEU A 244 20.52 5.25 -12.95
CA LEU A 244 19.99 5.62 -14.26
C LEU A 244 19.13 6.82 -13.98
N GLN A 245 19.73 8.00 -14.12
CA GLN A 245 18.93 9.21 -14.13
C GLN A 245 17.80 8.96 -15.13
N PRO A 246 16.56 8.98 -14.70
CA PRO A 246 15.46 8.67 -15.60
C PRO A 246 15.50 9.66 -16.75
N GLY A 247 15.91 9.16 -17.91
CA GLY A 247 15.94 9.98 -19.13
C GLY A 247 14.53 10.47 -19.42
N ARG A 248 14.35 11.76 -19.67
CA ARG A 248 13.05 12.31 -20.08
C ARG A 248 12.79 11.97 -21.55
N LYS A 249 12.31 10.77 -21.82
CA LYS A 249 11.88 10.39 -23.18
C LYS A 249 10.40 10.74 -23.34
N LYS A 250 10.07 11.40 -24.44
CA LYS A 250 8.68 11.54 -24.88
C LYS A 250 8.28 10.21 -25.54
N LEU A 251 7.32 9.51 -24.93
CA LEU A 251 6.83 8.23 -25.45
C LEU A 251 5.83 8.46 -26.58
N ASN A 252 5.89 7.60 -27.60
CA ASN A 252 4.83 7.45 -28.58
C ASN A 252 3.83 6.40 -28.07
N TRP A 253 2.81 6.86 -27.35
CA TRP A 253 1.82 5.97 -26.75
C TRP A 253 1.06 5.13 -27.77
N ASP A 254 0.78 5.68 -28.98
CA ASP A 254 0.08 4.94 -30.04
C ASP A 254 0.86 3.69 -30.47
N ASP A 255 2.17 3.80 -30.62
CA ASP A 255 3.01 2.66 -30.99
C ASP A 255 3.15 1.66 -29.82
N ILE A 256 3.15 2.16 -28.58
CA ILE A 256 3.21 1.32 -27.39
C ILE A 256 1.89 0.55 -27.27
N PHE A 257 0.73 1.18 -27.44
CA PHE A 257 -0.56 0.51 -27.46
C PHE A 257 -0.66 -0.57 -28.53
N LYS A 258 -0.22 -0.31 -29.76
CA LYS A 258 -0.19 -1.31 -30.84
C LYS A 258 0.65 -2.53 -30.46
N ARG A 259 1.84 -2.31 -29.90
CA ARG A 259 2.72 -3.40 -29.43
C ARG A 259 2.07 -4.20 -28.29
N ALA A 260 1.50 -3.52 -27.31
CA ALA A 260 0.82 -4.18 -26.19
C ALA A 260 -0.38 -5.04 -26.64
N GLU A 261 -1.14 -4.60 -27.64
CA GLU A 261 -2.21 -5.36 -28.25
C GLU A 261 -1.69 -6.69 -28.87
N VAL A 262 -0.55 -6.65 -29.57
CA VAL A 262 0.09 -7.83 -30.15
C VAL A 262 0.55 -8.79 -29.05
N ILE A 263 1.20 -8.27 -28.01
CA ILE A 263 1.67 -9.06 -26.87
C ILE A 263 0.47 -9.73 -26.18
N ALA A 264 -0.60 -8.99 -25.88
CA ALA A 264 -1.79 -9.53 -25.20
C ALA A 264 -2.45 -10.65 -26.01
N LYS A 265 -2.60 -10.48 -27.35
CA LYS A 265 -3.13 -11.53 -28.25
C LYS A 265 -2.23 -12.76 -28.26
N THR A 266 -0.91 -12.60 -28.30
CA THR A 266 0.05 -13.70 -28.28
C THR A 266 -0.03 -14.46 -26.96
N MET A 267 -0.01 -13.75 -25.84
CA MET A 267 -0.14 -14.38 -24.50
C MET A 267 -1.43 -15.17 -24.36
N ARG A 268 -2.55 -14.62 -24.84
CA ARG A 268 -3.83 -15.31 -24.81
C ARG A 268 -3.86 -16.56 -25.69
N SER A 269 -3.22 -16.54 -26.85
CA SER A 269 -3.15 -17.68 -27.75
C SER A 269 -2.24 -18.79 -27.23
N THR A 270 -1.20 -18.44 -26.45
CA THR A 270 -0.22 -19.39 -25.88
C THR A 270 -0.60 -19.82 -24.47
N ALA A 271 -1.48 -19.08 -23.77
CA ALA A 271 -1.97 -19.50 -22.48
C ALA A 271 -2.56 -20.91 -22.63
N LYS A 272 -1.91 -21.90 -22.01
CA LYS A 272 -2.50 -23.22 -21.86
C LYS A 272 -3.88 -22.98 -21.27
N LYS A 273 -4.92 -23.47 -21.95
CA LYS A 273 -6.27 -23.55 -21.38
C LYS A 273 -6.17 -24.42 -20.13
N SER A 274 -5.73 -23.84 -19.01
CA SER A 274 -6.04 -24.46 -17.72
C SER A 274 -7.54 -24.65 -17.75
N PRO A 275 -8.05 -25.85 -17.48
CA PRO A 275 -9.47 -26.01 -17.31
C PRO A 275 -9.87 -25.14 -16.12
N ALA A 276 -10.22 -23.88 -16.39
CA ALA A 276 -10.97 -23.11 -15.42
C ALA A 276 -12.16 -24.01 -15.06
N PRO A 277 -12.49 -24.21 -13.78
CA PRO A 277 -13.67 -24.94 -13.41
C PRO A 277 -14.80 -24.36 -14.25
N ALA A 278 -15.48 -25.23 -15.02
CA ALA A 278 -16.50 -24.83 -15.99
C ALA A 278 -17.47 -23.90 -15.22
N LEU A 279 -17.40 -22.61 -15.48
CA LEU A 279 -18.32 -21.65 -14.89
C LEU A 279 -19.72 -22.12 -15.26
N VAL A 280 -20.50 -22.52 -14.26
CA VAL A 280 -21.90 -22.85 -14.45
C VAL A 280 -22.58 -21.58 -14.92
N LYS A 281 -22.81 -21.47 -16.23
CA LYS A 281 -23.47 -20.29 -16.82
C LYS A 281 -24.83 -20.10 -16.18
N ARG A 282 -25.03 -18.99 -15.54
CA ARG A 282 -26.30 -18.59 -14.91
C ARG A 282 -27.07 -17.65 -15.83
N PRO A 283 -28.42 -17.64 -15.75
CA PRO A 283 -29.20 -16.64 -16.47
C PRO A 283 -28.75 -15.22 -16.11
N ARG A 284 -28.66 -14.35 -17.11
CA ARG A 284 -28.28 -12.94 -16.94
C ARG A 284 -29.18 -12.26 -15.90
N GLY A 285 -28.58 -11.54 -14.95
CA GLY A 285 -29.28 -10.83 -13.89
C GLY A 285 -29.80 -11.72 -12.74
N SER A 286 -29.65 -13.05 -12.82
CA SER A 286 -30.14 -13.96 -11.78
C SER A 286 -29.48 -13.77 -10.41
N ARG A 287 -28.32 -13.09 -10.37
CA ARG A 287 -27.56 -12.82 -9.15
C ARG A 287 -27.51 -11.32 -8.80
N ASP A 288 -28.15 -10.45 -9.58
CA ASP A 288 -28.07 -9.00 -9.37
C ASP A 288 -28.45 -8.59 -7.96
N LYS A 289 -29.57 -9.10 -7.44
CA LYS A 289 -30.02 -8.75 -6.07
C LYS A 289 -28.97 -9.13 -5.01
N VAL A 290 -28.40 -10.33 -5.10
CA VAL A 290 -27.38 -10.78 -4.13
C VAL A 290 -26.10 -9.95 -4.29
N PHE A 291 -25.66 -9.73 -5.53
CA PHE A 291 -24.48 -8.93 -5.82
C PHE A 291 -24.60 -7.50 -5.29
N LEU A 292 -25.74 -6.84 -5.52
CA LEU A 292 -25.99 -5.49 -5.04
C LEU A 292 -26.05 -5.41 -3.50
N GLN A 293 -26.64 -6.42 -2.86
CA GLN A 293 -26.67 -6.50 -1.40
C GLN A 293 -25.27 -6.69 -0.80
N THR A 294 -24.47 -7.59 -1.38
CA THR A 294 -23.08 -7.81 -0.98
C THR A 294 -22.27 -6.55 -1.18
N LEU A 295 -22.39 -5.91 -2.35
CA LEU A 295 -21.68 -4.67 -2.67
C LEU A 295 -22.03 -3.53 -1.69
N GLU A 296 -23.31 -3.43 -1.29
CA GLU A 296 -23.75 -2.41 -0.33
C GLU A 296 -23.13 -2.59 1.05
N ARG A 297 -22.95 -3.85 1.48
CA ARG A 297 -22.48 -4.20 2.82
C ARG A 297 -20.98 -4.40 2.92
N ALA A 298 -20.26 -4.41 1.80
CA ALA A 298 -18.84 -4.71 1.78
C ALA A 298 -18.05 -3.78 2.71
N ASP A 299 -17.36 -4.35 3.67
CA ASP A 299 -16.51 -3.65 4.65
C ASP A 299 -15.41 -2.83 3.98
N GLU A 300 -14.93 -3.29 2.84
CA GLU A 300 -13.85 -2.64 2.06
C GLU A 300 -14.20 -1.18 1.73
N TRP A 301 -15.49 -0.80 1.64
CA TRP A 301 -15.89 0.60 1.45
C TRP A 301 -15.53 1.48 2.63
N SER A 302 -15.78 1.01 3.84
CA SER A 302 -15.44 1.74 5.06
C SER A 302 -13.93 1.84 5.24
N ASP A 303 -13.21 0.77 4.92
CA ASP A 303 -11.75 0.72 4.97
C ASP A 303 -11.12 1.66 3.92
N PHE A 304 -11.68 1.71 2.72
CA PHE A 304 -11.24 2.66 1.69
C PHE A 304 -11.56 4.12 2.08
N GLU A 305 -12.70 4.38 2.70
CA GLU A 305 -13.03 5.71 3.21
C GLU A 305 -12.03 6.17 4.29
N LEU A 306 -11.58 5.27 5.17
CA LEU A 306 -10.50 5.57 6.12
C LEU A 306 -9.20 5.97 5.40
N ALA A 307 -8.85 5.29 4.30
CA ALA A 307 -7.67 5.64 3.50
C ALA A 307 -7.80 7.03 2.85
N LEU A 308 -8.98 7.36 2.29
CA LEU A 308 -9.24 8.68 1.70
C LEU A 308 -9.17 9.80 2.75
N ARG A 309 -9.71 9.57 3.96
CA ARG A 309 -9.62 10.51 5.09
C ARG A 309 -8.17 10.73 5.51
N ALA A 310 -7.38 9.65 5.61
CA ALA A 310 -5.97 9.75 5.94
C ALA A 310 -5.19 10.58 4.91
N LEU A 311 -5.40 10.33 3.61
CA LEU A 311 -4.79 11.10 2.53
C LEU A 311 -5.15 12.58 2.59
N GLN A 312 -6.42 12.90 2.88
CA GLN A 312 -6.90 14.27 3.02
C GLN A 312 -6.27 14.98 4.24
N GLU A 313 -6.28 14.35 5.42
CA GLU A 313 -5.68 14.92 6.63
C GLU A 313 -4.17 15.12 6.50
N LEU A 314 -3.48 14.20 5.83
CA LEU A 314 -2.04 14.27 5.59
C LEU A 314 -1.67 15.23 4.43
N GLY A 315 -2.66 15.71 3.67
CA GLY A 315 -2.45 16.65 2.57
C GLY A 315 -1.71 16.03 1.39
N ALA A 316 -1.88 14.74 1.15
CA ALA A 316 -1.34 14.06 -0.03
C ALA A 316 -2.03 14.51 -1.32
N ARG A 317 -1.40 14.24 -2.47
CA ARG A 317 -1.98 14.40 -3.81
C ARG A 317 -2.24 13.00 -4.40
N PRO A 318 -3.36 12.35 -4.06
CA PRO A 318 -3.64 10.99 -4.50
C PRO A 318 -4.21 10.91 -5.90
N LEU A 319 -4.01 9.74 -6.54
CA LEU A 319 -4.74 9.28 -7.71
C LEU A 319 -5.30 7.89 -7.42
N ILE A 320 -6.59 7.69 -7.64
CA ILE A 320 -7.22 6.37 -7.56
C ILE A 320 -7.34 5.81 -8.97
N LEU A 321 -6.80 4.61 -9.15
CA LEU A 321 -6.93 3.81 -10.36
C LEU A 321 -7.80 2.60 -10.02
N SER A 322 -8.93 2.45 -10.64
CA SER A 322 -9.73 1.22 -10.51
C SER A 322 -9.58 0.37 -11.75
N MET A 323 -9.13 -0.86 -11.56
CA MET A 323 -9.15 -1.86 -12.62
C MET A 323 -10.59 -2.03 -13.13
N PRO A 324 -10.78 -2.33 -14.42
CA PRO A 324 -12.12 -2.69 -14.91
C PRO A 324 -12.51 -4.07 -14.40
N VAL A 325 -13.79 -4.31 -14.38
CA VAL A 325 -14.36 -5.63 -14.06
C VAL A 325 -14.53 -6.42 -15.36
N HIS A 326 -14.12 -7.69 -15.39
CA HIS A 326 -14.29 -8.53 -16.59
C HIS A 326 -15.78 -8.84 -16.81
N GLY A 327 -16.43 -8.06 -17.69
CA GLY A 327 -17.86 -8.09 -17.93
C GLY A 327 -18.40 -9.45 -18.32
N PRO A 328 -17.85 -10.11 -19.36
CA PRO A 328 -18.31 -11.44 -19.81
C PRO A 328 -18.28 -12.52 -18.72
N GLU A 329 -17.32 -12.46 -17.81
CA GLU A 329 -17.22 -13.44 -16.72
C GLU A 329 -18.29 -13.22 -15.67
N LEU A 330 -18.51 -11.99 -15.22
CA LEU A 330 -19.58 -11.68 -14.29
C LEU A 330 -20.96 -11.95 -14.90
N GLU A 331 -21.16 -11.71 -16.21
CA GLU A 331 -22.39 -12.09 -16.88
C GLU A 331 -22.59 -13.62 -16.87
N ALA A 332 -21.54 -14.39 -17.11
CA ALA A 332 -21.60 -15.85 -16.98
C ALA A 332 -21.93 -16.31 -15.55
N MET A 333 -21.52 -15.54 -14.56
CA MET A 333 -21.86 -15.76 -13.15
C MET A 333 -23.28 -15.28 -12.79
N GLY A 334 -24.01 -14.66 -13.72
CA GLY A 334 -25.39 -14.18 -13.55
C GLY A 334 -25.50 -12.74 -13.07
N VAL A 335 -24.43 -11.95 -13.14
CA VAL A 335 -24.43 -10.53 -12.76
C VAL A 335 -24.53 -9.65 -14.00
N SER A 336 -25.58 -8.85 -14.12
CA SER A 336 -25.81 -7.98 -15.29
C SER A 336 -24.86 -6.77 -15.31
N ALA A 337 -24.70 -6.12 -16.47
CA ALA A 337 -23.94 -4.87 -16.60
C ALA A 337 -24.51 -3.77 -15.69
N GLY A 338 -25.84 -3.67 -15.55
CA GLY A 338 -26.47 -2.70 -14.66
C GLY A 338 -26.07 -2.89 -13.19
N ALA A 339 -26.00 -4.15 -12.73
CA ALA A 339 -25.56 -4.44 -11.37
C ALA A 339 -24.07 -4.12 -11.18
N ARG A 340 -23.21 -4.44 -12.15
CA ARG A 340 -21.77 -4.12 -12.10
C ARG A 340 -21.50 -2.62 -12.01
N HIS A 341 -22.29 -1.81 -12.73
CA HIS A 341 -22.13 -0.36 -12.72
C HIS A 341 -22.39 0.28 -11.34
N ALA A 342 -23.08 -0.39 -10.42
CA ALA A 342 -23.27 0.08 -9.06
C ALA A 342 -21.95 0.23 -8.30
N TYR A 343 -20.97 -0.66 -8.56
CA TYR A 343 -19.61 -0.51 -8.02
C TYR A 343 -18.99 0.83 -8.41
N LEU A 344 -18.97 1.12 -9.71
CA LEU A 344 -18.37 2.34 -10.23
C LEU A 344 -19.11 3.60 -9.73
N ALA A 345 -20.44 3.56 -9.66
CA ALA A 345 -21.25 4.66 -9.13
C ALA A 345 -20.84 4.99 -7.69
N ARG A 346 -20.79 3.96 -6.83
CA ARG A 346 -20.40 4.14 -5.41
C ARG A 346 -18.94 4.62 -5.27
N LEU A 347 -18.03 4.09 -6.09
CA LEU A 347 -16.63 4.52 -6.08
C LEU A 347 -16.48 5.99 -6.48
N ARG A 348 -17.22 6.44 -7.52
CA ARG A 348 -17.26 7.84 -7.96
C ARG A 348 -17.81 8.76 -6.87
N ASP A 349 -18.92 8.39 -6.24
CA ASP A 349 -19.53 9.17 -5.16
C ASP A 349 -18.56 9.33 -3.99
N LEU A 350 -17.86 8.23 -3.62
CA LEU A 350 -16.92 8.24 -2.52
C LEU A 350 -15.68 9.09 -2.84
N THR A 351 -15.05 8.89 -3.99
CA THR A 351 -13.87 9.68 -4.39
C THR A 351 -14.20 11.16 -4.60
N ALA A 352 -15.38 11.48 -5.15
CA ALA A 352 -15.86 12.86 -5.33
C ALA A 352 -16.05 13.58 -3.99
N ARG A 353 -16.59 12.89 -2.96
CA ARG A 353 -16.75 13.44 -1.60
C ARG A 353 -15.42 13.93 -1.02
N TYR A 354 -14.35 13.21 -1.29
CA TYR A 354 -12.98 13.55 -0.84
C TYR A 354 -12.18 14.36 -1.88
N ARG A 355 -12.77 14.71 -3.02
CA ARG A 355 -12.14 15.44 -4.14
C ARG A 355 -10.87 14.77 -4.65
N VAL A 356 -10.89 13.45 -4.71
CA VAL A 356 -9.77 12.64 -5.17
C VAL A 356 -9.99 12.23 -6.62
N PRO A 357 -9.01 12.43 -7.52
CA PRO A 357 -9.08 11.97 -8.90
C PRO A 357 -9.28 10.45 -8.98
N LEU A 358 -10.23 10.02 -9.82
CA LEU A 358 -10.50 8.62 -10.12
C LEU A 358 -10.40 8.38 -11.61
N VAL A 359 -9.63 7.37 -12.01
CA VAL A 359 -9.63 6.84 -13.37
C VAL A 359 -10.12 5.40 -13.34
N TYR A 360 -11.15 5.12 -14.14
CA TYR A 360 -11.73 3.79 -14.36
C TYR A 360 -11.71 3.46 -15.84
N TYR A 361 -11.24 2.27 -16.17
CA TYR A 361 -10.99 1.85 -17.56
C TYR A 361 -12.17 1.02 -18.10
N GLY A 362 -13.37 1.60 -18.13
CA GLY A 362 -14.59 0.94 -18.57
C GLY A 362 -14.53 0.33 -19.97
N GLN A 363 -13.71 0.92 -20.87
CA GLN A 363 -13.45 0.35 -22.20
C GLN A 363 -12.76 -1.02 -22.15
N GLY A 364 -12.15 -1.37 -21.02
CA GLY A 364 -11.53 -2.68 -20.81
C GLY A 364 -12.50 -3.78 -20.38
N GLU A 365 -13.71 -3.44 -19.91
CA GLU A 365 -14.65 -4.43 -19.35
C GLU A 365 -14.98 -5.58 -20.30
N GLU A 366 -15.18 -5.27 -21.57
CA GLU A 366 -15.56 -6.22 -22.61
C GLU A 366 -14.34 -6.69 -23.45
N ASP A 367 -13.15 -6.18 -23.17
CA ASP A 367 -11.94 -6.55 -23.92
C ASP A 367 -11.13 -7.63 -23.19
N PRO A 368 -11.20 -8.88 -23.68
CA PRO A 368 -10.48 -9.97 -23.04
C PRO A 368 -8.96 -9.84 -23.10
N ASN A 369 -8.40 -8.98 -23.95
CA ASN A 369 -6.97 -8.70 -24.03
C ASN A 369 -6.51 -7.70 -22.97
N PHE A 370 -7.45 -7.06 -22.27
CA PHE A 370 -7.17 -6.16 -21.18
C PHE A 370 -6.73 -6.89 -19.91
N PHE A 371 -7.18 -8.15 -19.76
CA PHE A 371 -6.97 -8.98 -18.60
C PHE A 371 -5.93 -10.07 -18.82
N TYR A 372 -5.26 -10.46 -17.75
CA TYR A 372 -4.38 -11.62 -17.71
C TYR A 372 -5.14 -12.91 -17.40
N ASP A 373 -5.94 -12.86 -16.37
CA ASP A 373 -6.76 -13.96 -15.88
C ASP A 373 -8.21 -13.49 -15.65
N SER A 374 -8.94 -14.21 -14.84
CA SER A 374 -10.31 -13.88 -14.51
C SER A 374 -10.44 -12.59 -13.70
N LEU A 375 -11.57 -11.98 -13.77
CA LEU A 375 -12.15 -10.88 -13.01
C LEU A 375 -11.44 -9.54 -13.09
N ASP A 376 -10.19 -9.38 -12.64
CA ASP A 376 -9.64 -8.03 -12.45
C ASP A 376 -8.10 -7.88 -12.50
N HIS A 377 -7.35 -8.90 -12.90
CA HIS A 377 -5.91 -8.73 -13.09
C HIS A 377 -5.58 -8.18 -14.48
N LEU A 378 -4.86 -7.07 -14.51
CA LEU A 378 -4.44 -6.43 -15.75
C LEU A 378 -3.48 -7.33 -16.55
N GLY A 379 -3.78 -7.49 -17.85
CA GLY A 379 -2.87 -8.05 -18.83
C GLY A 379 -1.90 -6.98 -19.37
N ALA A 380 -1.02 -7.39 -20.29
CA ALA A 380 -0.04 -6.50 -20.90
C ALA A 380 -0.65 -5.23 -21.53
N LYS A 381 -1.85 -5.33 -22.09
CA LYS A 381 -2.59 -4.19 -22.64
C LYS A 381 -3.14 -3.28 -21.53
N GLY A 382 -3.76 -3.85 -20.50
CA GLY A 382 -4.31 -3.10 -19.37
C GLY A 382 -3.25 -2.28 -18.65
N TRP A 383 -2.05 -2.81 -18.48
CA TRP A 383 -0.93 -2.11 -17.90
C TRP A 383 -0.50 -0.86 -18.68
N ILE A 384 -0.61 -0.84 -20.02
CA ILE A 384 -0.26 0.35 -20.79
C ILE A 384 -1.24 1.50 -20.53
N TYR A 385 -2.52 1.24 -20.35
CA TYR A 385 -3.48 2.26 -19.94
C TYR A 385 -3.14 2.83 -18.56
N TYR A 386 -2.77 1.97 -17.61
CA TYR A 386 -2.29 2.41 -16.30
C TYR A 386 -1.04 3.26 -16.41
N ASN A 387 -0.05 2.81 -17.17
CA ASN A 387 1.22 3.52 -17.32
C ASN A 387 1.05 4.90 -17.96
N GLN A 388 0.21 5.03 -18.98
CA GLN A 388 -0.09 6.33 -19.56
C GLN A 388 -0.72 7.27 -18.53
N THR A 389 -1.69 6.77 -17.74
CA THR A 389 -2.33 7.56 -16.68
C THR A 389 -1.34 7.95 -15.57
N LEU A 390 -0.45 7.04 -15.16
CA LEU A 390 0.60 7.33 -14.16
C LEU A 390 1.57 8.38 -14.67
N ASP A 391 1.97 8.30 -15.97
CA ASP A 391 2.85 9.29 -16.61
C ASP A 391 2.18 10.67 -16.68
N ASP A 392 0.91 10.73 -17.06
CA ASP A 392 0.15 11.97 -17.11
C ASP A 392 -0.08 12.56 -15.71
N PHE A 393 -0.37 11.71 -14.72
CA PHE A 393 -0.50 12.14 -13.33
C PHE A 393 0.82 12.67 -12.78
N PHE A 394 1.92 11.95 -13.00
CA PHE A 394 3.21 12.37 -12.49
C PHE A 394 3.64 13.73 -13.04
N HIS A 395 3.37 14.00 -14.31
CA HIS A 395 3.73 15.25 -14.98
C HIS A 395 2.64 16.34 -14.98
N ASP A 396 1.61 16.20 -14.14
CA ASP A 396 0.49 17.16 -14.05
C ASP A 396 -0.26 17.38 -15.39
N ARG A 397 -0.34 16.35 -16.23
CA ARG A 397 -1.06 16.35 -17.51
C ARG A 397 -2.40 15.64 -17.48
N LEU A 398 -2.74 15.02 -16.34
CA LEU A 398 -3.98 14.24 -16.19
C LEU A 398 -5.19 15.15 -16.36
N THR A 399 -5.97 14.92 -17.39
CA THR A 399 -7.30 15.49 -17.60
C THR A 399 -8.34 14.45 -17.19
N LEU A 400 -9.17 14.77 -16.21
CA LEU A 400 -10.27 13.87 -15.81
C LEU A 400 -11.43 14.04 -16.77
N PRO A 401 -12.10 12.95 -17.16
CA PRO A 401 -13.26 12.96 -18.03
C PRO A 401 -14.48 13.62 -17.36
#